data_e1181d6aa12f54442de4f7838194bd95
#
_entry.id   e1181d6aa12f54442de4f7838194bd95
#
_cell.length_a   1.000
_cell.length_b   1.000
_cell.length_c   1.000
_cell.angle_alpha   90.00
_cell.angle_beta   90.00
_cell.angle_gamma   90.00
#
_symmetry.space_group_name_H-M   'P 1'
#
loop_
_entity.id
_entity.type
_entity.pdbx_description
1 polymer ?
#
loop_
_entity_poly.entity_id
_entity_poly.type
_entity_poly.pdbx_seq_one_letter_code
_entity_poly.pdbx_strand_id
1 'polypeptide(L)'
;MQNKNSMLFRSGKNLLVYGLMFIMLSIAVDWYRKPSEPNAFAQQVFYDLQQQPKVIAQLSHQKPMLLYFWGSWCNYCKFTSPAVQQLMDDKVAVLSVALKSGDPQQVADYLNQENYHFPVINDPDGEISKSWDIQATPTILIIKDGKVVQHTTGLTSYWGLKVRLWLSSLT
;
A
#
# COMPACT_ATOMS: atom_id res chain seq x y z
N MET A 1 -31.01 -44.65 8.82
CA MET A 1 -30.92 -43.25 8.35
C MET A 1 -30.20 -42.34 9.36
N GLN A 2 -28.99 -42.68 9.82
CA GLN A 2 -28.38 -42.01 11.00
C GLN A 2 -26.94 -41.53 10.81
N ASN A 3 -26.47 -41.25 9.58
CA ASN A 3 -25.06 -40.87 9.39
C ASN A 3 -24.80 -39.63 8.51
N LYS A 4 -25.85 -38.94 8.07
CA LYS A 4 -25.67 -37.74 7.20
C LYS A 4 -25.41 -36.47 8.03
N ASN A 5 -25.99 -36.34 9.21
CA ASN A 5 -25.86 -35.16 10.05
C ASN A 5 -24.49 -35.06 10.78
N SER A 6 -23.87 -36.18 11.11
CA SER A 6 -22.55 -36.20 11.74
C SER A 6 -21.43 -35.84 10.78
N MET A 7 -21.58 -36.15 9.48
CA MET A 7 -20.61 -35.83 8.45
C MET A 7 -20.65 -34.32 8.08
N LEU A 8 -21.86 -33.74 8.02
CA LEU A 8 -22.04 -32.30 7.81
C LEU A 8 -21.48 -31.47 8.98
N PHE A 9 -21.68 -31.92 10.20
CA PHE A 9 -21.17 -31.23 11.41
C PHE A 9 -19.63 -31.30 11.51
N ARG A 10 -19.00 -32.43 11.14
CA ARG A 10 -17.53 -32.58 11.06
C ARG A 10 -16.96 -31.70 9.94
N SER A 11 -17.62 -31.63 8.80
CA SER A 11 -17.20 -30.78 7.66
C SER A 11 -17.25 -29.29 8.03
N GLY A 12 -18.32 -28.83 8.68
CA GLY A 12 -18.45 -27.43 9.11
C GLY A 12 -17.40 -27.03 10.17
N LYS A 13 -17.09 -27.94 11.11
CA LYS A 13 -16.04 -27.73 12.12
C LYS A 13 -14.65 -27.62 11.50
N ASN A 14 -14.35 -28.47 10.52
CA ASN A 14 -13.07 -28.42 9.79
C ASN A 14 -12.96 -27.14 8.96
N LEU A 15 -14.02 -26.67 8.31
CA LEU A 15 -14.04 -25.42 7.56
C LEU A 15 -13.78 -24.20 8.46
N LEU A 16 -14.36 -24.19 9.66
CA LEU A 16 -14.10 -23.17 10.67
C LEU A 16 -12.64 -23.17 11.13
N VAL A 17 -12.08 -24.34 11.42
CA VAL A 17 -10.67 -24.51 11.83
C VAL A 17 -9.71 -24.04 10.74
N TYR A 18 -9.95 -24.43 9.48
CA TYR A 18 -9.12 -23.98 8.35
C TYR A 18 -9.28 -22.47 8.10
N GLY A 19 -10.45 -21.91 8.25
CA GLY A 19 -10.69 -20.47 8.17
C GLY A 19 -9.94 -19.70 9.24
N LEU A 20 -9.98 -20.15 10.48
CA LEU A 20 -9.23 -19.55 11.60
C LEU A 20 -7.71 -19.67 11.39
N MET A 21 -7.24 -20.84 10.92
CA MET A 21 -5.83 -21.05 10.63
C MET A 21 -5.34 -20.16 9.49
N PHE A 22 -6.15 -19.98 8.45
CA PHE A 22 -5.85 -19.06 7.35
C PHE A 22 -5.80 -17.60 7.82
N ILE A 23 -6.75 -17.17 8.67
CA ILE A 23 -6.75 -15.83 9.25
C ILE A 23 -5.51 -15.60 10.12
N MET A 24 -5.17 -16.57 10.99
CA MET A 24 -3.96 -16.47 11.83
C MET A 24 -2.69 -16.40 10.99
N LEU A 25 -2.59 -17.22 9.93
CA LEU A 25 -1.46 -17.18 9.02
C LEU A 25 -1.37 -15.84 8.28
N SER A 26 -2.50 -15.29 7.83
CA SER A 26 -2.55 -13.97 7.18
C SER A 26 -2.08 -12.86 8.12
N ILE A 27 -2.54 -12.88 9.38
CA ILE A 27 -2.09 -11.91 10.40
C ILE A 27 -0.58 -12.05 10.68
N ALA A 28 -0.08 -13.28 10.78
CA ALA A 28 1.35 -13.53 11.00
C ALA A 28 2.21 -13.04 9.82
N VAL A 29 1.75 -13.25 8.58
CA VAL A 29 2.43 -12.77 7.37
C VAL A 29 2.39 -11.23 7.31
N ASP A 30 1.26 -10.60 7.61
CA ASP A 30 1.15 -9.14 7.65
C ASP A 30 2.06 -8.55 8.74
N TRP A 31 2.13 -9.18 9.91
CA TRP A 31 3.03 -8.75 10.98
C TRP A 31 4.51 -8.90 10.60
N TYR A 32 4.88 -10.00 9.95
CA TYR A 32 6.25 -10.23 9.47
C TYR A 32 6.66 -9.24 8.37
N ARG A 33 5.72 -8.82 7.52
CA ARG A 33 5.94 -7.87 6.41
C ARG A 33 5.71 -6.41 6.78
N LYS A 34 5.57 -6.12 8.08
CA LYS A 34 5.35 -4.74 8.52
C LYS A 34 6.56 -3.89 8.11
N PRO A 35 6.35 -2.85 7.28
CA PRO A 35 7.41 -1.92 6.91
C PRO A 35 8.01 -1.22 8.14
N SER A 36 9.30 -0.94 8.08
CA SER A 36 9.98 -0.14 9.10
C SER A 36 9.81 1.33 8.81
N GLU A 37 9.62 2.14 9.84
CA GLU A 37 9.56 3.58 9.70
C GLU A 37 10.98 4.16 9.82
N PRO A 38 11.54 4.79 8.76
CA PRO A 38 12.83 5.46 8.86
C PRO A 38 12.79 6.61 9.87
N ASN A 39 13.90 6.87 10.55
CA ASN A 39 14.00 7.97 11.50
C ASN A 39 13.70 9.31 10.82
N ALA A 40 12.82 10.11 11.43
CA ALA A 40 12.45 11.45 10.96
C ALA A 40 11.87 11.51 9.52
N PHE A 41 11.36 10.38 8.98
CA PHE A 41 10.83 10.32 7.63
C PHE A 41 9.73 11.37 7.36
N ALA A 42 8.94 11.68 8.35
CA ALA A 42 7.83 12.60 8.22
C ALA A 42 8.26 14.03 7.86
N GLN A 43 9.43 14.46 8.37
CA GLN A 43 10.02 15.78 8.11
C GLN A 43 10.97 15.81 6.93
N GLN A 44 11.36 14.66 6.40
CA GLN A 44 12.23 14.57 5.23
C GLN A 44 11.57 15.20 4.01
N VAL A 45 12.35 16.03 3.28
CA VAL A 45 11.91 16.59 2.01
C VAL A 45 12.25 15.61 0.90
N PHE A 46 11.23 15.16 0.19
CA PHE A 46 11.36 14.39 -1.03
C PHE A 46 11.07 15.28 -2.23
N TYR A 47 11.62 14.96 -3.38
CA TYR A 47 11.32 15.66 -4.64
C TYR A 47 10.65 14.69 -5.60
N ASP A 48 9.51 15.11 -6.15
CA ASP A 48 8.82 14.33 -7.18
C ASP A 48 9.52 14.49 -8.55
N LEU A 49 9.01 13.81 -9.58
CA LEU A 49 9.55 13.88 -10.94
C LEU A 49 9.54 15.29 -11.52
N GLN A 50 8.67 16.17 -11.04
CA GLN A 50 8.58 17.59 -11.43
C GLN A 50 9.44 18.50 -10.54
N GLN A 51 10.32 17.92 -9.73
CA GLN A 51 11.18 18.63 -8.76
C GLN A 51 10.39 19.45 -7.72
N GLN A 52 9.13 19.08 -7.46
CA GLN A 52 8.33 19.71 -6.43
C GLN A 52 8.62 19.07 -5.07
N PRO A 53 8.90 19.86 -4.03
CA PRO A 53 9.16 19.32 -2.70
C PRO A 53 7.89 18.71 -2.10
N LYS A 54 8.03 17.52 -1.52
CA LYS A 54 6.99 16.79 -0.80
C LYS A 54 7.47 16.47 0.61
N VAL A 55 6.69 16.87 1.59
CA VAL A 55 6.95 16.58 3.02
C VAL A 55 5.78 15.79 3.56
N ILE A 56 6.05 14.56 4.03
CA ILE A 56 5.01 13.63 4.47
C ILE A 56 4.20 14.21 5.63
N ALA A 57 4.84 14.89 6.59
CA ALA A 57 4.15 15.53 7.70
C ALA A 57 3.11 16.57 7.24
N GLN A 58 3.41 17.32 6.17
CA GLN A 58 2.48 18.30 5.61
C GLN A 58 1.32 17.63 4.87
N LEU A 59 1.63 16.60 4.07
CA LEU A 59 0.64 15.86 3.27
C LEU A 59 -0.33 15.05 4.15
N SER A 60 0.12 14.60 5.32
CA SER A 60 -0.65 13.77 6.26
C SER A 60 -1.28 14.56 7.41
N HIS A 61 -1.16 15.89 7.40
CA HIS A 61 -1.68 16.74 8.49
C HIS A 61 -3.21 16.72 8.53
N GLN A 62 -3.78 16.35 9.67
CA GLN A 62 -5.21 16.23 9.95
C GLN A 62 -5.99 15.20 9.09
N LYS A 63 -5.46 14.78 7.94
CA LYS A 63 -6.11 13.81 7.07
C LYS A 63 -5.15 12.69 6.69
N PRO A 64 -5.61 11.44 6.65
CA PRO A 64 -4.74 10.35 6.22
C PRO A 64 -4.36 10.50 4.75
N MET A 65 -3.09 10.18 4.44
CA MET A 65 -2.54 10.10 3.09
C MET A 65 -2.11 8.68 2.75
N LEU A 66 -1.91 8.41 1.47
CA LEU A 66 -1.29 7.18 0.97
C LEU A 66 0.18 7.43 0.60
N LEU A 67 1.07 6.59 1.11
CA LEU A 67 2.42 6.41 0.57
C LEU A 67 2.46 5.06 -0.14
N TYR A 68 2.63 5.07 -1.46
CA TYR A 68 2.47 3.91 -2.33
C TYR A 68 3.79 3.49 -2.96
N PHE A 69 4.30 2.30 -2.62
CA PHE A 69 5.50 1.70 -3.22
C PHE A 69 5.11 0.76 -4.35
N TRP A 70 5.65 0.99 -5.53
CA TRP A 70 5.31 0.26 -6.75
C TRP A 70 6.51 0.15 -7.71
N GLY A 71 6.34 -0.60 -8.78
CA GLY A 71 7.32 -0.67 -9.87
C GLY A 71 6.64 -0.85 -11.22
N SER A 72 7.20 -0.27 -12.29
CA SER A 72 6.71 -0.43 -13.67
C SER A 72 6.76 -1.89 -14.14
N TRP A 73 7.66 -2.68 -13.58
CA TRP A 73 7.83 -4.12 -13.80
C TRP A 73 6.86 -5.00 -12.99
N CYS A 74 6.12 -4.42 -12.05
CA CYS A 74 5.30 -5.14 -11.09
C CYS A 74 3.90 -5.44 -11.64
N ASN A 75 3.61 -6.68 -12.00
CA ASN A 75 2.30 -7.07 -12.53
C ASN A 75 1.14 -6.80 -11.58
N TYR A 76 1.30 -7.03 -10.28
CA TYR A 76 0.25 -6.75 -9.28
C TYR A 76 -0.02 -5.26 -9.12
N CYS A 77 0.99 -4.42 -9.37
CA CYS A 77 0.84 -2.97 -9.32
C CYS A 77 -0.11 -2.45 -10.42
N LYS A 78 -0.14 -3.10 -11.59
CA LYS A 78 -1.10 -2.76 -12.68
C LYS A 78 -2.57 -2.85 -12.25
N PHE A 79 -2.88 -3.71 -11.28
CA PHE A 79 -4.24 -3.84 -10.73
C PHE A 79 -4.50 -2.89 -9.56
N THR A 80 -3.45 -2.45 -8.86
CA THR A 80 -3.58 -1.58 -7.68
C THR A 80 -3.49 -0.10 -8.06
N SER A 81 -2.64 0.27 -9.03
CA SER A 81 -2.41 1.67 -9.44
C SER A 81 -3.69 2.40 -9.89
N PRO A 82 -4.63 1.77 -10.64
CA PRO A 82 -5.91 2.42 -10.97
C PRO A 82 -6.71 2.83 -9.72
N ALA A 83 -6.71 1.99 -8.67
CA ALA A 83 -7.39 2.29 -7.42
C ALA A 83 -6.72 3.46 -6.67
N VAL A 84 -5.39 3.54 -6.71
CA VAL A 84 -4.62 4.66 -6.14
C VAL A 84 -4.89 5.95 -6.91
N GLN A 85 -4.92 5.90 -8.25
CA GLN A 85 -5.27 7.05 -9.09
C GLN A 85 -6.68 7.55 -8.77
N GLN A 86 -7.67 6.65 -8.69
CA GLN A 86 -9.04 7.02 -8.36
C GLN A 86 -9.16 7.68 -6.98
N LEU A 87 -8.40 7.21 -5.98
CA LEU A 87 -8.37 7.86 -4.66
C LEU A 87 -7.77 9.27 -4.72
N MET A 88 -6.74 9.48 -5.54
CA MET A 88 -6.20 10.81 -5.76
C MET A 88 -7.22 11.73 -6.44
N ASP A 89 -7.99 11.24 -7.41
CA ASP A 89 -9.07 11.98 -8.06
C ASP A 89 -10.18 12.34 -7.04
N ASP A 90 -10.43 11.47 -6.04
CA ASP A 90 -11.29 11.72 -4.87
C ASP A 90 -10.66 12.67 -3.83
N LYS A 91 -9.54 13.34 -4.16
CA LYS A 91 -8.83 14.31 -3.30
C LYS A 91 -8.17 13.71 -2.06
N VAL A 92 -7.87 12.42 -2.07
CA VAL A 92 -6.97 11.82 -1.08
C VAL A 92 -5.54 12.22 -1.43
N ALA A 93 -4.78 12.66 -0.43
CA ALA A 93 -3.36 12.95 -0.63
C ALA A 93 -2.61 11.63 -0.93
N VAL A 94 -1.91 11.60 -2.04
CA VAL A 94 -1.10 10.45 -2.50
C VAL A 94 0.33 10.92 -2.74
N LEU A 95 1.28 10.14 -2.29
CA LEU A 95 2.68 10.22 -2.69
C LEU A 95 3.12 8.80 -3.05
N SER A 96 3.86 8.63 -4.12
CA SER A 96 4.31 7.29 -4.51
C SER A 96 5.81 7.22 -4.69
N VAL A 97 6.35 6.00 -4.58
CA VAL A 97 7.78 5.70 -4.76
C VAL A 97 7.89 4.63 -5.84
N ALA A 98 8.56 4.97 -6.94
CA ALA A 98 8.79 4.09 -8.08
C ALA A 98 10.08 3.29 -7.87
N LEU A 99 9.96 2.10 -7.28
CA LEU A 99 11.08 1.21 -6.98
C LEU A 99 11.67 0.61 -8.26
N LYS A 100 12.96 0.88 -8.52
CA LYS A 100 13.73 0.29 -9.63
C LYS A 100 12.98 0.28 -10.96
N SER A 101 12.31 1.39 -11.26
CA SER A 101 11.46 1.53 -12.45
C SER A 101 12.16 2.26 -13.61
N GLY A 102 13.46 2.46 -13.50
CA GLY A 102 14.29 3.14 -14.48
C GLY A 102 14.64 4.57 -14.07
N ASP A 103 15.09 5.34 -15.05
CA ASP A 103 15.40 6.75 -14.88
C ASP A 103 14.11 7.61 -14.81
N PRO A 104 14.20 8.89 -14.43
CA PRO A 104 13.03 9.77 -14.30
C PRO A 104 12.18 9.86 -15.58
N GLN A 105 12.80 9.81 -16.76
CA GLN A 105 12.10 9.89 -18.04
C GLN A 105 11.30 8.60 -18.30
N GLN A 106 11.91 7.43 -18.05
CA GLN A 106 11.24 6.13 -18.21
C GLN A 106 10.03 6.01 -17.27
N VAL A 107 10.14 6.51 -16.04
CA VAL A 107 9.01 6.53 -15.10
C VAL A 107 7.93 7.50 -15.58
N ALA A 108 8.29 8.67 -16.07
CA ALA A 108 7.33 9.64 -16.61
C ALA A 108 6.59 9.09 -17.84
N ASP A 109 7.29 8.43 -18.75
CA ASP A 109 6.70 7.80 -19.94
C ASP A 109 5.72 6.69 -19.55
N TYR A 110 6.07 5.86 -18.57
CA TYR A 110 5.15 4.84 -18.03
C TYR A 110 3.88 5.47 -17.45
N LEU A 111 4.01 6.51 -16.62
CA LEU A 111 2.84 7.21 -16.04
C LEU A 111 1.94 7.78 -17.14
N ASN A 112 2.52 8.41 -18.17
CA ASN A 112 1.78 8.96 -19.30
C ASN A 112 1.04 7.85 -20.08
N GLN A 113 1.71 6.74 -20.34
CA GLN A 113 1.14 5.59 -21.04
C GLN A 113 -0.05 4.99 -20.30
N GLU A 114 0.04 4.88 -18.97
CA GLU A 114 -1.00 4.31 -18.11
C GLU A 114 -2.02 5.36 -17.64
N ASN A 115 -1.84 6.64 -18.03
CA ASN A 115 -2.68 7.77 -17.62
C ASN A 115 -2.75 7.96 -16.10
N TYR A 116 -1.60 7.82 -15.42
CA TYR A 116 -1.46 8.10 -13.99
C TYR A 116 -0.87 9.48 -13.75
N HIS A 117 -1.40 10.19 -12.75
CA HIS A 117 -1.03 11.57 -12.44
C HIS A 117 -0.61 11.75 -10.97
N PHE A 118 -0.57 10.67 -10.18
CA PHE A 118 -0.12 10.76 -8.78
C PHE A 118 1.37 11.14 -8.71
N PRO A 119 1.77 11.98 -7.73
CA PRO A 119 3.17 12.38 -7.54
C PRO A 119 4.07 11.17 -7.28
N VAL A 120 5.22 11.15 -7.94
CA VAL A 120 6.18 10.03 -7.88
C VAL A 120 7.56 10.52 -7.48
N ILE A 121 8.12 9.89 -6.45
CA ILE A 121 9.54 9.92 -6.12
C ILE A 121 10.20 8.78 -6.87
N ASN A 122 11.23 9.06 -7.70
CA ASN A 122 11.98 8.01 -8.34
C ASN A 122 13.00 7.39 -7.39
N ASP A 123 13.01 6.07 -7.32
CA ASP A 123 13.91 5.27 -6.47
C ASP A 123 14.65 4.23 -7.33
N PRO A 124 15.53 4.68 -8.25
CA PRO A 124 16.15 3.81 -9.25
C PRO A 124 17.05 2.74 -8.62
N ASP A 125 17.70 3.05 -7.52
CA ASP A 125 18.60 2.15 -6.78
C ASP A 125 17.89 1.34 -5.71
N GLY A 126 16.66 1.75 -5.32
CA GLY A 126 15.86 1.10 -4.28
C GLY A 126 16.27 1.48 -2.85
N GLU A 127 17.04 2.54 -2.66
CA GLU A 127 17.52 2.96 -1.32
C GLU A 127 16.39 3.52 -0.45
N ILE A 128 15.44 4.25 -1.05
CA ILE A 128 14.26 4.75 -0.33
C ILE A 128 13.42 3.54 0.12
N SER A 129 13.06 2.67 -0.80
CA SER A 129 12.28 1.47 -0.49
C SER A 129 12.95 0.57 0.54
N LYS A 130 14.28 0.43 0.47
CA LYS A 130 15.08 -0.32 1.44
C LYS A 130 15.05 0.33 2.83
N SER A 131 15.10 1.67 2.93
CA SER A 131 15.01 2.37 4.21
C SER A 131 13.67 2.14 4.93
N TRP A 132 12.61 1.85 4.17
CA TRP A 132 11.29 1.48 4.64
C TRP A 132 11.10 -0.03 4.83
N ASP A 133 12.12 -0.84 4.60
CA ASP A 133 12.08 -2.31 4.60
C ASP A 133 10.95 -2.86 3.70
N ILE A 134 10.79 -2.26 2.51
CA ILE A 134 9.80 -2.71 1.54
C ILE A 134 10.26 -4.01 0.90
N GLN A 135 9.61 -5.12 1.25
CA GLN A 135 9.97 -6.46 0.80
C GLN A 135 9.19 -6.91 -0.45
N ALA A 136 8.07 -6.29 -0.73
CA ALA A 136 7.23 -6.62 -1.88
C ALA A 136 6.44 -5.40 -2.39
N THR A 137 6.09 -5.42 -3.67
CA THR A 137 5.21 -4.43 -4.29
C THR A 137 3.97 -5.10 -4.89
N PRO A 138 2.82 -4.44 -4.84
CA PRO A 138 2.54 -3.12 -4.26
C PRO A 138 2.54 -3.16 -2.73
N THR A 139 3.06 -2.12 -2.08
CA THR A 139 2.88 -1.86 -0.65
C THR A 139 2.33 -0.45 -0.48
N ILE A 140 1.31 -0.31 0.34
CA ILE A 140 0.68 0.97 0.65
C ILE A 140 0.72 1.19 2.16
N LEU A 141 1.24 2.34 2.56
CA LEU A 141 1.18 2.83 3.92
C LEU A 141 0.13 3.94 4.01
N ILE A 142 -0.67 3.91 5.04
CA ILE A 142 -1.57 5.01 5.39
C ILE A 142 -0.92 5.78 6.52
N ILE A 143 -0.67 7.05 6.27
CA ILE A 143 0.04 7.94 7.20
C ILE A 143 -0.92 9.04 7.61
N LYS A 144 -0.99 9.30 8.92
CA LYS A 144 -1.75 10.43 9.50
C LYS A 144 -0.87 11.14 10.53
N ASP A 145 -0.84 12.46 10.44
CA ASP A 145 -0.04 13.33 11.34
C ASP A 145 1.42 12.87 11.48
N GLY A 146 2.03 12.45 10.35
CA GLY A 146 3.41 12.02 10.27
C GLY A 146 3.70 10.63 10.86
N LYS A 147 2.67 9.81 11.13
CA LYS A 147 2.81 8.44 11.67
C LYS A 147 2.15 7.43 10.76
N VAL A 148 2.78 6.28 10.56
CA VAL A 148 2.16 5.15 9.86
C VAL A 148 1.09 4.54 10.76
N VAL A 149 -0.18 4.66 10.35
CA VAL A 149 -1.33 4.13 11.10
C VAL A 149 -1.82 2.79 10.58
N GLN A 150 -1.62 2.51 9.30
CA GLN A 150 -1.94 1.21 8.68
C GLN A 150 -0.99 0.92 7.52
N HIS A 151 -0.87 -0.34 7.16
CA HIS A 151 -0.19 -0.79 5.95
C HIS A 151 -0.95 -1.95 5.28
N THR A 152 -0.68 -2.16 4.00
CA THR A 152 -1.15 -3.32 3.25
C THR A 152 -0.16 -3.65 2.14
N THR A 153 0.10 -4.93 1.92
CA THR A 153 1.00 -5.43 0.88
C THR A 153 0.24 -6.39 -0.03
N GLY A 154 0.48 -6.31 -1.33
CA GLY A 154 -0.18 -7.10 -2.35
C GLY A 154 -1.43 -6.41 -2.92
N LEU A 155 -2.25 -7.21 -3.62
CA LEU A 155 -3.46 -6.70 -4.28
C LEU A 155 -4.40 -6.05 -3.29
N THR A 156 -4.81 -4.83 -3.60
CA THR A 156 -5.84 -4.15 -2.85
C THR A 156 -6.78 -3.39 -3.78
N SER A 157 -8.05 -3.33 -3.40
CA SER A 157 -9.08 -2.65 -4.18
C SER A 157 -9.30 -1.22 -3.72
N TYR A 158 -9.89 -0.39 -4.57
CA TYR A 158 -10.32 0.96 -4.21
C TYR A 158 -11.16 1.00 -2.92
N TRP A 159 -12.17 0.11 -2.81
CA TRP A 159 -13.01 0.05 -1.61
C TRP A 159 -12.26 -0.40 -0.37
N GLY A 160 -11.31 -1.34 -0.53
CA GLY A 160 -10.44 -1.78 0.57
C GLY A 160 -9.59 -0.64 1.11
N LEU A 161 -9.01 0.19 0.23
CA LEU A 161 -8.25 1.37 0.62
C LEU A 161 -9.16 2.45 1.23
N LYS A 162 -10.34 2.67 0.67
CA LYS A 162 -11.30 3.68 1.17
C LYS A 162 -11.77 3.39 2.59
N VAL A 163 -12.05 2.12 2.90
CA VAL A 163 -12.40 1.69 4.27
C VAL A 163 -11.23 1.90 5.23
N ARG A 164 -10.00 1.54 4.83
CA ARG A 164 -8.80 1.76 5.65
C ARG A 164 -8.54 3.25 5.93
N LEU A 165 -8.68 4.10 4.92
CA LEU A 165 -8.57 5.56 5.06
C LEU A 165 -9.63 6.12 6.01
N TRP A 166 -10.87 5.65 5.88
CA TRP A 166 -11.95 6.05 6.78
C TRP A 166 -11.67 5.64 8.23
N LEU A 167 -11.26 4.39 8.47
CA LEU A 167 -10.86 3.92 9.81
C LEU A 167 -9.71 4.75 10.38
N SER A 168 -8.72 5.08 9.54
CA SER A 168 -7.57 5.92 9.96
C SER A 168 -7.95 7.38 10.21
N SER A 169 -9.07 7.85 9.70
CA SER A 169 -9.57 9.20 9.99
C SER A 169 -10.19 9.31 11.40
N LEU A 170 -10.61 8.18 11.99
CA LEU A 170 -11.25 8.12 13.30
C LEU A 170 -10.25 8.07 14.47
N THR A 171 -9.00 7.74 14.19
CA THR A 171 -7.90 7.72 15.18
C THR A 171 -7.12 9.01 15.16
#